data_3422ac172d44c75fe724bb9ba3a79636
#
_entry.id   3422ac172d44c75fe724bb9ba3a79636
#
_cell.length_a   1.000
_cell.length_b   1.000
_cell.length_c   1.000
_cell.angle_alpha   90.00
_cell.angle_beta   90.00
_cell.angle_gamma   90.00
#
_symmetry.space_group_name_H-M   'P 1'
#
loop_
_entity.id
_entity.type
_entity.pdbx_description
1 polymer ?
#
loop_
_entity_poly.entity_id
_entity_poly.type
_entity_poly.pdbx_seq_one_letter_code
_entity_poly.pdbx_strand_id
1 'polypeptide(L)'
;MRIIAGNLRGRRLNPPANLPVRPTTDMARESLFNILNNYFYFEAVTVIDLFAGTGNISLEFASREAISVLSVDIHQPCVNFIKKMAGELHYLNLTAIKADAFQVLANQKMPVDIIFADPPYEMEGIEKIPELVFERNLLKPDGWLILEHNKRHDFASHPKFYQHRDYGRVNFTFFVNMTENSEEK
;
A
#
# COMPACT_ATOMS: atom_id res chain seq x y z
N MET A 1 -7.62 13.92 7.01
CA MET A 1 -6.41 13.21 6.52
C MET A 1 -5.29 14.21 6.34
N ARG A 2 -4.03 13.84 6.60
CA ARG A 2 -2.88 14.75 6.56
C ARG A 2 -1.70 14.05 5.90
N ILE A 3 -0.95 14.72 5.04
CA ILE A 3 0.33 14.23 4.53
C ILE A 3 1.38 14.34 5.64
N ILE A 4 2.11 13.25 5.91
CA ILE A 4 3.02 13.13 7.06
C ILE A 4 4.41 13.68 6.72
N ALA A 5 4.91 13.34 5.54
CA ALA A 5 6.26 13.73 5.10
C ALA A 5 6.31 14.04 3.60
N GLY A 6 7.51 14.30 3.08
CA GLY A 6 7.73 14.68 1.70
C GLY A 6 7.50 16.17 1.43
N ASN A 7 7.37 16.51 0.16
CA ASN A 7 7.30 17.88 -0.34
C ASN A 7 6.04 18.66 0.12
N LEU A 8 4.97 17.96 0.50
CA LEU A 8 3.72 18.56 1.01
C LEU A 8 3.41 18.20 2.47
N ARG A 9 4.43 17.96 3.28
CA ARG A 9 4.29 17.66 4.70
C ARG A 9 3.35 18.62 5.41
N GLY A 10 2.42 18.09 6.19
CA GLY A 10 1.44 18.83 6.98
C GLY A 10 0.20 19.28 6.20
N ARG A 11 0.17 19.13 4.88
CA ARG A 11 -1.01 19.45 4.06
C ARG A 11 -2.21 18.63 4.51
N ARG A 12 -3.29 19.31 4.88
CA ARG A 12 -4.57 18.68 5.20
C ARG A 12 -5.38 18.48 3.93
N LEU A 13 -5.96 17.31 3.79
CA LEU A 13 -6.85 16.93 2.71
C LEU A 13 -8.19 16.52 3.31
N ASN A 14 -9.29 16.96 2.71
CA ASN A 14 -10.63 16.73 3.21
C ASN A 14 -11.38 15.78 2.25
N PRO A 15 -11.29 14.46 2.44
CA PRO A 15 -12.09 13.54 1.66
C PRO A 15 -13.58 13.78 1.91
N PRO A 16 -14.44 13.59 0.90
CA PRO A 16 -15.88 13.65 1.07
C PRO A 16 -16.34 12.67 2.15
N ALA A 17 -17.26 13.13 3.01
CA ALA A 17 -17.77 12.33 4.14
C ALA A 17 -18.55 11.07 3.73
N ASN A 18 -19.01 11.01 2.49
CA ASN A 18 -19.80 9.91 1.93
C ASN A 18 -18.95 8.82 1.26
N LEU A 19 -17.62 8.88 1.33
CA LEU A 19 -16.79 7.79 0.83
C LEU A 19 -16.96 6.56 1.73
N PRO A 20 -17.14 5.35 1.15
CA PRO A 20 -17.34 4.11 1.90
C PRO A 20 -16.03 3.55 2.43
N VAL A 21 -15.28 4.36 3.20
CA VAL A 21 -13.92 4.00 3.63
C VAL A 21 -13.70 4.35 5.08
N ARG A 22 -12.89 3.54 5.75
CA ARG A 22 -12.40 3.80 7.09
C ARG A 22 -10.93 4.23 6.99
N PRO A 23 -10.58 5.46 7.38
CA PRO A 23 -9.18 5.89 7.29
C PRO A 23 -8.29 5.11 8.25
N THR A 24 -7.15 4.63 7.77
CA THR A 24 -6.03 4.20 8.61
C THR A 24 -5.63 5.36 9.51
N THR A 25 -5.39 5.10 10.80
CA THR A 25 -5.02 6.16 11.75
C THR A 25 -3.70 6.81 11.36
N ASP A 26 -3.55 8.11 11.63
CA ASP A 26 -2.29 8.83 11.37
C ASP A 26 -1.10 8.14 12.07
N MET A 27 -1.30 7.62 13.30
CA MET A 27 -0.27 6.92 14.06
C MET A 27 0.18 5.61 13.38
N ALA A 28 -0.75 4.78 12.93
CA ALA A 28 -0.41 3.53 12.23
C ALA A 28 0.32 3.82 10.92
N ARG A 29 -0.12 4.85 10.19
CA ARG A 29 0.51 5.28 8.94
C ARG A 29 1.92 5.86 9.17
N GLU A 30 2.11 6.72 10.18
CA GLU A 30 3.44 7.21 10.58
C GLU A 30 4.38 6.05 10.91
N SER A 31 3.89 5.07 11.69
CA SER A 31 4.67 3.88 12.06
C SER A 31 5.04 3.04 10.84
N LEU A 32 4.10 2.82 9.91
CA LEU A 32 4.35 2.12 8.65
C LEU A 32 5.48 2.79 7.86
N PHE A 33 5.36 4.08 7.61
CA PHE A 33 6.35 4.81 6.82
C PHE A 33 7.70 4.96 7.52
N ASN A 34 7.74 4.98 8.86
CA ASN A 34 8.99 4.93 9.62
C ASN A 34 9.69 3.57 9.46
N ILE A 35 8.94 2.46 9.43
CA ILE A 35 9.51 1.15 9.13
C ILE A 35 10.06 1.15 7.70
N LEU A 36 9.26 1.53 6.71
CA LEU A 36 9.68 1.50 5.31
C LEU A 36 10.91 2.38 5.04
N ASN A 37 11.05 3.51 5.73
CA ASN A 37 12.19 4.42 5.59
C ASN A 37 13.55 3.80 6.00
N ASN A 38 13.54 2.71 6.76
CA ASN A 38 14.77 1.99 7.11
C ASN A 38 15.24 1.03 6.00
N TYR A 39 14.38 0.74 5.02
CA TYR A 39 14.63 -0.26 3.99
C TYR A 39 14.58 0.29 2.57
N PHE A 40 13.86 1.41 2.36
CA PHE A 40 13.63 1.96 1.03
C PHE A 40 14.03 3.43 0.94
N TYR A 41 14.69 3.79 -0.13
CA TYR A 41 14.78 5.17 -0.62
C TYR A 41 13.53 5.41 -1.45
N PHE A 42 12.62 6.25 -0.97
CA PHE A 42 11.29 6.40 -1.60
C PHE A 42 11.39 6.88 -3.05
N GLU A 43 12.36 7.73 -3.36
CA GLU A 43 12.61 8.24 -4.72
C GLU A 43 13.05 7.16 -5.71
N ALA A 44 13.32 5.96 -5.23
CA ALA A 44 13.74 4.82 -6.06
C ALA A 44 12.67 3.73 -6.19
N VAL A 45 11.49 3.88 -5.56
CA VAL A 45 10.49 2.80 -5.50
C VAL A 45 9.32 3.01 -6.46
N THR A 46 8.80 1.88 -6.93
CA THR A 46 7.52 1.75 -7.63
C THR A 46 6.51 1.06 -6.71
N VAL A 47 5.29 1.57 -6.65
CA VAL A 47 4.30 1.16 -5.64
C VAL A 47 2.96 0.83 -6.28
N ILE A 48 2.31 -0.23 -5.81
CA ILE A 48 0.89 -0.51 -6.04
C ILE A 48 0.17 -0.44 -4.69
N ASP A 49 -0.86 0.41 -4.60
CA ASP A 49 -1.74 0.56 -3.44
C ASP A 49 -3.10 -0.05 -3.80
N LEU A 50 -3.35 -1.24 -3.30
CA LEU A 50 -4.60 -1.98 -3.49
C LEU A 50 -5.61 -1.59 -2.41
N PHE A 51 -6.87 -1.43 -2.78
CA PHE A 51 -7.95 -0.96 -1.89
C PHE A 51 -7.69 0.46 -1.35
N ALA A 52 -7.27 1.37 -2.24
CA ALA A 52 -6.68 2.65 -1.86
C ALA A 52 -7.61 3.61 -1.09
N GLY A 53 -8.93 3.43 -1.17
CA GLY A 53 -9.90 4.24 -0.44
C GLY A 53 -9.74 5.74 -0.70
N THR A 54 -9.40 6.51 0.33
CA THR A 54 -9.13 7.95 0.21
C THR A 54 -7.74 8.25 -0.35
N GLY A 55 -6.92 7.24 -0.66
CA GLY A 55 -5.56 7.42 -1.16
C GLY A 55 -4.55 7.85 -0.10
N ASN A 56 -4.80 7.58 1.17
CA ASN A 56 -3.91 7.96 2.27
C ASN A 56 -2.47 7.47 2.07
N ILE A 57 -2.33 6.22 1.64
CA ILE A 57 -1.04 5.57 1.40
C ILE A 57 -0.46 6.04 0.07
N SER A 58 -1.27 6.03 -0.99
CA SER A 58 -0.86 6.49 -2.32
C SER A 58 -0.32 7.92 -2.32
N LEU A 59 -1.04 8.86 -1.68
CA LEU A 59 -0.65 10.27 -1.61
C LEU A 59 0.59 10.49 -0.74
N GLU A 60 0.78 9.67 0.29
CA GLU A 60 1.99 9.71 1.11
C GLU A 60 3.23 9.25 0.31
N PHE A 61 3.14 8.14 -0.45
CA PHE A 61 4.22 7.71 -1.34
C PHE A 61 4.50 8.75 -2.43
N ALA A 62 3.46 9.33 -3.03
CA ALA A 62 3.62 10.38 -4.04
C ALA A 62 4.32 11.62 -3.47
N SER A 63 3.97 12.04 -2.24
CA SER A 63 4.61 13.16 -1.53
C SER A 63 6.08 12.90 -1.19
N ARG A 64 6.46 11.64 -1.05
CA ARG A 64 7.85 11.18 -0.83
C ARG A 64 8.58 10.89 -2.14
N GLU A 65 8.04 11.36 -3.26
CA GLU A 65 8.67 11.33 -4.58
C GLU A 65 8.92 9.92 -5.13
N ALA A 66 8.08 8.92 -4.74
CA ALA A 66 8.14 7.59 -5.35
C ALA A 66 8.13 7.69 -6.88
N ILE A 67 8.88 6.83 -7.59
CA ILE A 67 8.98 6.85 -9.06
C ILE A 67 7.59 6.76 -9.69
N SER A 68 6.77 5.83 -9.20
CA SER A 68 5.38 5.69 -9.62
C SER A 68 4.54 5.06 -8.53
N VAL A 69 3.30 5.52 -8.43
CA VAL A 69 2.29 4.97 -7.53
C VAL A 69 1.04 4.65 -8.34
N LEU A 70 0.67 3.36 -8.38
CA LEU A 70 -0.60 2.91 -8.92
C LEU A 70 -1.59 2.71 -7.77
N SER A 71 -2.60 3.57 -7.71
CA SER A 71 -3.68 3.52 -6.73
C SER A 71 -4.88 2.79 -7.33
N VAL A 72 -5.34 1.73 -6.68
CA VAL A 72 -6.42 0.87 -7.17
C VAL A 72 -7.57 0.88 -6.18
N ASP A 73 -8.77 1.13 -6.65
CA ASP A 73 -9.99 0.98 -5.86
C ASP A 73 -11.16 0.56 -6.76
N ILE A 74 -12.09 -0.22 -6.22
CA ILE A 74 -13.29 -0.63 -6.94
C ILE A 74 -14.35 0.49 -6.97
N HIS A 75 -14.29 1.43 -6.03
CA HIS A 75 -15.24 2.53 -5.88
C HIS A 75 -14.84 3.75 -6.69
N GLN A 76 -15.60 4.07 -7.73
CA GLN A 76 -15.36 5.24 -8.59
C GLN A 76 -15.20 6.57 -7.82
N PRO A 77 -16.00 6.86 -6.75
CA PRO A 77 -15.82 8.08 -5.97
C PRO A 77 -14.44 8.19 -5.30
N CYS A 78 -13.86 7.07 -4.81
CA CYS A 78 -12.51 7.02 -4.26
C CYS A 78 -11.47 7.37 -5.34
N VAL A 79 -11.55 6.72 -6.48
CA VAL A 79 -10.66 6.97 -7.64
C VAL A 79 -10.74 8.43 -8.10
N ASN A 80 -11.96 8.98 -8.19
CA ASN A 80 -12.16 10.39 -8.58
C ASN A 80 -11.52 11.35 -7.58
N PHE A 81 -11.65 11.05 -6.27
CA PHE A 81 -11.04 11.86 -5.23
C PHE A 81 -9.51 11.82 -5.32
N ILE A 82 -8.91 10.64 -5.49
CA ILE A 82 -7.44 10.50 -5.63
C ILE A 82 -6.95 11.23 -6.88
N LYS A 83 -7.62 11.09 -8.02
CA LYS A 83 -7.29 11.83 -9.26
C LYS A 83 -7.34 13.34 -9.08
N LYS A 84 -8.40 13.82 -8.40
CA LYS A 84 -8.54 15.24 -8.08
C LYS A 84 -7.37 15.73 -7.22
N MET A 85 -7.03 14.99 -6.16
CA MET A 85 -5.91 15.34 -5.29
C MET A 85 -4.57 15.30 -6.03
N ALA A 86 -4.33 14.28 -6.84
CA ALA A 86 -3.12 14.20 -7.66
C ALA A 86 -2.96 15.42 -8.57
N GLY A 87 -4.05 15.86 -9.22
CA GLY A 87 -4.04 17.07 -10.06
C GLY A 87 -3.80 18.35 -9.27
N GLU A 88 -4.52 18.55 -8.16
CA GLU A 88 -4.38 19.75 -7.30
C GLU A 88 -3.01 19.87 -6.63
N LEU A 89 -2.38 18.73 -6.35
CA LEU A 89 -1.07 18.65 -5.71
C LEU A 89 0.09 18.49 -6.69
N HIS A 90 -0.22 18.44 -8.00
CA HIS A 90 0.73 18.25 -9.08
C HIS A 90 1.57 16.96 -8.99
N TYR A 91 0.97 15.87 -8.47
CA TYR A 91 1.61 14.56 -8.40
C TYR A 91 1.52 13.82 -9.75
N LEU A 92 2.51 14.02 -10.60
CA LEU A 92 2.60 13.36 -11.92
C LEU A 92 2.95 11.87 -11.80
N ASN A 93 3.49 11.46 -10.66
CA ASN A 93 3.89 10.09 -10.34
C ASN A 93 2.75 9.23 -9.76
N LEU A 94 1.53 9.78 -9.59
CA LEU A 94 0.37 9.07 -9.04
C LEU A 94 -0.71 8.85 -10.09
N THR A 95 -1.00 7.59 -10.37
CA THR A 95 -2.11 7.18 -11.23
C THR A 95 -3.16 6.43 -10.42
N ALA A 96 -4.44 6.81 -10.54
CA ALA A 96 -5.54 6.10 -9.89
C ALA A 96 -6.45 5.44 -10.92
N ILE A 97 -6.79 4.17 -10.70
CA ILE A 97 -7.66 3.40 -11.59
C ILE A 97 -8.81 2.75 -10.82
N LYS A 98 -9.98 2.64 -11.48
CA LYS A 98 -11.08 1.82 -10.99
C LYS A 98 -10.86 0.39 -11.47
N ALA A 99 -10.54 -0.51 -10.55
CA ALA A 99 -10.37 -1.92 -10.86
C ALA A 99 -10.58 -2.77 -9.60
N ASP A 100 -10.84 -4.04 -9.80
CA ASP A 100 -10.78 -5.06 -8.76
C ASP A 100 -9.31 -5.40 -8.46
N ALA A 101 -8.95 -5.47 -7.17
CA ALA A 101 -7.58 -5.70 -6.73
C ALA A 101 -7.02 -7.05 -7.22
N PHE A 102 -7.83 -8.11 -7.18
CA PHE A 102 -7.40 -9.43 -7.65
C PHE A 102 -7.21 -9.46 -9.17
N GLN A 103 -8.05 -8.72 -9.91
CA GLN A 103 -7.85 -8.57 -11.36
C GLN A 103 -6.56 -7.81 -11.68
N VAL A 104 -6.22 -6.79 -10.90
CA VAL A 104 -4.95 -6.08 -11.05
C VAL A 104 -3.79 -7.02 -10.78
N LEU A 105 -3.79 -7.76 -9.66
CA LEU A 105 -2.76 -8.76 -9.36
C LEU A 105 -2.66 -9.83 -10.45
N ALA A 106 -3.78 -10.31 -10.98
CA ALA A 106 -3.80 -11.32 -12.05
C ALA A 106 -3.25 -10.82 -13.39
N ASN A 107 -3.32 -9.51 -13.67
CA ASN A 107 -2.91 -8.93 -14.96
C ASN A 107 -1.60 -8.12 -14.89
N GLN A 108 -1.08 -7.87 -13.69
CA GLN A 108 0.19 -7.16 -13.50
C GLN A 108 1.34 -7.95 -14.15
N LYS A 109 2.12 -7.25 -14.99
CA LYS A 109 3.21 -7.88 -15.76
C LYS A 109 4.59 -7.54 -15.22
N MET A 110 4.75 -6.33 -14.72
CA MET A 110 6.06 -5.83 -14.26
C MET A 110 6.11 -5.86 -12.74
N PRO A 111 7.16 -6.45 -12.14
CA PRO A 111 7.31 -6.44 -10.69
C PRO A 111 7.56 -5.02 -10.18
N VAL A 112 7.09 -4.76 -8.95
CA VAL A 112 7.24 -3.49 -8.25
C VAL A 112 8.02 -3.66 -6.95
N ASP A 113 8.44 -2.54 -6.35
CA ASP A 113 9.18 -2.57 -5.09
C ASP A 113 8.26 -2.79 -3.90
N ILE A 114 7.07 -2.17 -3.92
CA ILE A 114 6.12 -2.25 -2.80
C ILE A 114 4.71 -2.50 -3.33
N ILE A 115 4.03 -3.48 -2.73
CA ILE A 115 2.58 -3.65 -2.83
C ILE A 115 2.00 -3.44 -1.45
N PHE A 116 1.07 -2.49 -1.32
CA PHE A 116 0.27 -2.28 -0.11
C PHE A 116 -1.17 -2.72 -0.36
N ALA A 117 -1.76 -3.42 0.59
CA ALA A 117 -3.14 -3.89 0.53
C ALA A 117 -3.85 -3.68 1.87
N ASP A 118 -4.97 -2.95 1.85
CA ASP A 118 -5.88 -2.74 2.99
C ASP A 118 -7.31 -3.18 2.61
N PRO A 119 -7.53 -4.51 2.48
CA PRO A 119 -8.84 -5.02 2.11
C PRO A 119 -9.88 -4.75 3.20
N PRO A 120 -11.18 -4.64 2.85
CA PRO A 120 -12.25 -4.57 3.84
C PRO A 120 -12.15 -5.71 4.86
N TYR A 121 -12.30 -5.41 6.16
CA TYR A 121 -12.11 -6.40 7.24
C TYR A 121 -13.04 -7.62 7.15
N GLU A 122 -14.18 -7.48 6.48
CA GLU A 122 -15.13 -8.59 6.25
C GLU A 122 -14.87 -9.32 4.93
N MET A 123 -13.81 -8.96 4.20
CA MET A 123 -13.47 -9.60 2.93
C MET A 123 -12.96 -11.03 3.20
N GLU A 124 -13.58 -11.99 2.55
CA GLU A 124 -13.09 -13.38 2.54
C GLU A 124 -11.97 -13.55 1.51
N GLY A 125 -11.05 -14.46 1.81
CA GLY A 125 -9.98 -14.83 0.87
C GLY A 125 -8.84 -13.82 0.77
N ILE A 126 -8.62 -13.01 1.80
CA ILE A 126 -7.46 -12.09 1.84
C ILE A 126 -6.13 -12.85 1.81
N GLU A 127 -6.12 -14.13 2.20
CA GLU A 127 -4.99 -15.05 2.14
C GLU A 127 -4.49 -15.25 0.70
N LYS A 128 -5.37 -15.11 -0.28
CA LYS A 128 -5.02 -15.18 -1.71
C LYS A 128 -4.16 -14.00 -2.18
N ILE A 129 -4.13 -12.89 -1.42
CA ILE A 129 -3.31 -11.72 -1.81
C ILE A 129 -1.82 -12.08 -1.80
N PRO A 130 -1.23 -12.54 -0.67
CA PRO A 130 0.17 -12.96 -0.68
C PRO A 130 0.43 -14.13 -1.64
N GLU A 131 -0.47 -15.13 -1.73
CA GLU A 131 -0.35 -16.22 -2.69
C GLU A 131 -0.15 -15.69 -4.11
N LEU A 132 -1.07 -14.84 -4.62
CA LEU A 132 -0.99 -14.28 -5.97
C LEU A 132 0.26 -13.42 -6.18
N VAL A 133 0.63 -12.62 -5.19
CA VAL A 133 1.80 -11.73 -5.29
C VAL A 133 3.07 -12.54 -5.50
N PHE A 134 3.26 -13.63 -4.75
CA PHE A 134 4.47 -14.43 -4.82
C PHE A 134 4.46 -15.46 -5.95
N GLU A 135 3.35 -16.14 -6.21
CA GLU A 135 3.22 -17.08 -7.33
C GLU A 135 3.45 -16.40 -8.69
N ARG A 136 3.02 -15.15 -8.81
CA ARG A 136 3.17 -14.39 -10.05
C ARG A 136 4.43 -13.54 -10.11
N ASN A 137 5.29 -13.60 -9.09
CA ASN A 137 6.53 -12.83 -9.01
C ASN A 137 6.30 -11.31 -9.22
N LEU A 138 5.30 -10.75 -8.52
CA LEU A 138 4.92 -9.34 -8.67
C LEU A 138 5.80 -8.37 -7.89
N LEU A 139 6.72 -8.87 -7.08
CA LEU A 139 7.70 -8.09 -6.34
C LEU A 139 9.10 -8.24 -6.93
N LYS A 140 9.81 -7.12 -7.05
CA LYS A 140 11.24 -7.12 -7.34
C LYS A 140 12.01 -7.86 -6.24
N PRO A 141 13.29 -8.21 -6.47
CA PRO A 141 14.19 -8.66 -5.41
C PRO A 141 14.14 -7.67 -4.22
N ASP A 142 14.02 -8.20 -3.01
CA ASP A 142 13.86 -7.46 -1.74
C ASP A 142 12.63 -6.54 -1.68
N GLY A 143 11.70 -6.68 -2.63
CA GLY A 143 10.42 -5.98 -2.62
C GLY A 143 9.47 -6.52 -1.54
N TRP A 144 8.56 -5.68 -1.09
CA TRP A 144 7.68 -5.95 0.05
C TRP A 144 6.20 -5.95 -0.33
N LEU A 145 5.46 -6.94 0.20
CA LEU A 145 4.02 -6.86 0.36
C LEU A 145 3.71 -6.46 1.80
N ILE A 146 2.90 -5.42 1.98
CA ILE A 146 2.35 -5.02 3.26
C ILE A 146 0.83 -5.25 3.21
N LEU A 147 0.33 -6.11 4.09
CA LEU A 147 -1.08 -6.44 4.19
C LEU A 147 -1.64 -5.92 5.51
N GLU A 148 -2.58 -4.98 5.45
CA GLU A 148 -3.39 -4.58 6.59
C GLU A 148 -4.53 -5.57 6.77
N HIS A 149 -4.77 -6.02 8.00
CA HIS A 149 -5.83 -6.98 8.29
C HIS A 149 -6.31 -6.88 9.75
N ASN A 150 -7.40 -7.55 10.07
CA ASN A 150 -7.86 -7.70 11.44
C ASN A 150 -7.10 -8.84 12.16
N LYS A 151 -7.26 -8.94 13.50
CA LYS A 151 -6.57 -9.94 14.34
C LYS A 151 -7.02 -11.40 14.12
N ARG A 152 -8.02 -11.64 13.25
CA ARG A 152 -8.50 -13.01 12.97
C ARG A 152 -7.58 -13.76 12.01
N HIS A 153 -6.76 -13.04 11.24
CA HIS A 153 -5.84 -13.61 10.27
C HIS A 153 -4.44 -13.68 10.86
N ASP A 154 -3.82 -14.85 10.72
CA ASP A 154 -2.43 -15.10 11.10
C ASP A 154 -1.67 -15.58 9.87
N PHE A 155 -0.61 -14.88 9.52
CA PHE A 155 0.23 -15.18 8.37
C PHE A 155 1.64 -15.64 8.77
N ALA A 156 1.89 -15.92 10.06
CA ALA A 156 3.24 -16.27 10.55
C ALA A 156 3.81 -17.54 9.90
N SER A 157 2.95 -18.45 9.44
CA SER A 157 3.36 -19.68 8.73
C SER A 157 3.67 -19.49 7.24
N HIS A 158 3.43 -18.29 6.67
CA HIS A 158 3.68 -18.05 5.26
C HIS A 158 5.19 -18.03 4.96
N PRO A 159 5.69 -18.72 3.90
CA PRO A 159 7.13 -18.84 3.62
C PRO A 159 7.87 -17.50 3.42
N LYS A 160 7.14 -16.47 3.02
CA LYS A 160 7.67 -15.11 2.80
C LYS A 160 7.33 -14.14 3.93
N PHE A 161 6.78 -14.65 5.05
CA PHE A 161 6.54 -13.83 6.23
C PHE A 161 7.84 -13.23 6.75
N TYR A 162 7.82 -11.93 7.02
CA TYR A 162 8.97 -11.22 7.58
C TYR A 162 8.70 -10.74 9.00
N GLN A 163 7.62 -9.98 9.20
CA GLN A 163 7.24 -9.47 10.51
C GLN A 163 5.76 -9.10 10.58
N HIS A 164 5.25 -9.02 11.79
CA HIS A 164 3.91 -8.51 12.11
C HIS A 164 4.02 -7.31 13.05
N ARG A 165 3.14 -6.32 12.88
CA ARG A 165 3.02 -5.14 13.74
C ARG A 165 1.56 -4.88 14.09
N ASP A 166 1.28 -4.72 15.40
CA ASP A 166 -0.04 -4.42 15.94
C ASP A 166 -0.09 -2.96 16.43
N TYR A 167 -1.04 -2.22 15.90
CA TYR A 167 -1.35 -0.85 16.31
C TYR A 167 -2.81 -0.75 16.76
N GLY A 168 -3.20 -1.62 17.68
CA GLY A 168 -4.53 -1.71 18.23
C GLY A 168 -5.53 -2.39 17.28
N ARG A 169 -6.28 -1.63 16.49
CA ARG A 169 -7.23 -2.19 15.51
C ARG A 169 -6.59 -2.42 14.14
N VAL A 170 -5.44 -1.83 13.90
CA VAL A 170 -4.68 -1.92 12.66
C VAL A 170 -3.55 -2.92 12.86
N ASN A 171 -3.50 -3.95 12.04
CA ASN A 171 -2.42 -4.93 12.02
C ASN A 171 -1.79 -4.94 10.65
N PHE A 172 -0.47 -4.83 10.59
CA PHE A 172 0.30 -4.99 9.35
C PHE A 172 1.10 -6.28 9.41
N THR A 173 0.93 -7.12 8.40
CA THR A 173 1.88 -8.20 8.11
C THR A 173 2.72 -7.81 6.90
N PHE A 174 4.02 -7.96 7.06
CA PHE A 174 5.02 -7.68 6.05
C PHE A 174 5.56 -9.00 5.50
N PHE A 175 5.56 -9.12 4.19
CA PHE A 175 6.15 -10.23 3.45
C PHE A 175 7.25 -9.68 2.56
N VAL A 176 8.37 -10.41 2.44
CA VAL A 176 9.54 -9.95 1.68
C VAL A 176 9.93 -10.97 0.63
N ASN A 177 10.20 -10.50 -0.59
CA ASN A 177 10.77 -11.31 -1.65
C ASN A 177 12.30 -11.34 -1.53
N MET A 178 12.80 -11.99 -0.44
CA MET A 178 14.25 -12.07 -0.17
C MET A 178 14.98 -12.72 -1.32
N THR A 179 16.12 -12.14 -1.68
CA THR A 179 17.13 -12.78 -2.52
C THR A 179 18.01 -13.69 -1.66
N GLU A 180 18.53 -14.77 -2.25
CA GLU A 180 19.41 -15.73 -1.55
C GLU A 180 20.66 -15.10 -0.90
N ASN A 181 21.00 -13.86 -1.32
CA ASN A 181 22.15 -13.10 -0.76
C ASN A 181 21.79 -12.21 0.44
N SER A 182 20.53 -12.17 0.88
CA SER A 182 20.08 -11.29 1.97
C SER A 182 20.11 -11.96 3.36
N GLU A 183 20.47 -13.24 3.44
CA GLU A 183 20.50 -14.01 4.69
C GLU A 183 21.76 -13.77 5.57
N GLU A 184 22.72 -12.94 5.12
CA GLU A 184 24.00 -12.71 5.82
C GLU A 184 24.14 -11.28 6.42
N LYS A 185 23.04 -10.60 6.80
CA LYS A 185 23.20 -9.31 7.49
C LYS A 185 22.42 -9.23 8.79
#